data_df5275784f69ff2a857a1587f8fdca02
#
_entry.id   df5275784f69ff2a857a1587f8fdca02
#
_cell.length_a   1.000
_cell.length_b   1.000
_cell.length_c   1.000
_cell.angle_alpha   90.00
_cell.angle_beta   90.00
_cell.angle_gamma   90.00
#
_symmetry.space_group_name_H-M   'P 1'
#
loop_
_entity.id
_entity.type
_entity.pdbx_description
1 polymer ?
#
loop_
_entity_poly.entity_id
_entity_poly.type
_entity_poly.pdbx_seq_one_letter_code
_entity_poly.pdbx_strand_id
1 'polypeptide(L)'
;MSVTEPTTSAVQAAGEQPFVNQRDPSRRIGPDGKPAASRRAPLWADVPDEKWNDWRWQLSKRINSLEEIAQILNLTEEEREGLSAPDKFRVDITPYIASLIDPDDPDDPIRRQVIPLGRELRAFTGMMEDSLAEDRHSPVPGLVHRYPDRVLMLVTTQCASYCRYCTRARIVGDPAQNFNRKEHEAQLEYLRRTPQVRDVLISGGDGLTLAPKLLESVIRGLREIPHIEIVRIGSRVPVFLPQRIDDELCEMLAKYHPIWLNIHVNHPDEITPELARACDRLARAGVPLGNQSVLLAGVNDCVHVQRVLVQRLVEIRVRPYYIYQCDLVEGAGHFRTPVGKGLEIIEGLRGHTSGFAVPQYIVDAPGGGGKIPVMPNYVVSYSDHKVVLRNYEGYITTYEEPTDYQPHDRSACAYCRNPRPEPGQEGITGLLDGRRMWIEPAGFIETHARGATEAHRLQDPSKWVPYGVGAIEGQAGQPLPVLQHGAPAEPAGGDGGGPAAE
;
A
#
# COMPACT_ATOMS: atom_id res chain seq x y z
N MET A 1 50.65 39.69 15.99
CA MET A 1 49.50 39.00 16.59
C MET A 1 49.17 37.84 15.66
N SER A 2 49.63 36.66 16.03
CA SER A 2 49.43 35.45 15.20
C SER A 2 48.07 34.85 15.56
N VAL A 3 47.24 34.69 14.55
CA VAL A 3 45.95 33.98 14.65
C VAL A 3 46.25 32.50 14.48
N THR A 4 46.10 31.72 15.53
CA THR A 4 46.16 30.27 15.51
C THR A 4 44.85 29.71 14.93
N GLU A 5 44.95 28.98 13.82
CA GLU A 5 43.83 28.17 13.27
C GLU A 5 43.43 27.09 14.26
N PRO A 6 42.10 26.81 14.42
CA PRO A 6 41.67 25.67 15.19
C PRO A 6 41.89 24.37 14.41
N THR A 7 42.64 23.46 15.01
CA THR A 7 42.80 22.07 14.56
C THR A 7 41.46 21.37 14.41
N THR A 8 41.13 21.00 13.20
CA THR A 8 40.05 20.08 12.85
C THR A 8 40.33 18.73 13.51
N SER A 9 39.62 18.45 14.58
CA SER A 9 39.48 17.10 15.13
C SER A 9 38.79 16.23 14.08
N ALA A 10 39.51 15.27 13.55
CA ALA A 10 38.98 14.23 12.68
C ALA A 10 37.91 13.44 13.46
N VAL A 11 36.66 13.70 13.16
CA VAL A 11 35.58 12.77 13.48
C VAL A 11 35.88 11.52 12.62
N GLN A 12 36.45 10.51 13.25
CA GLN A 12 36.51 9.18 12.67
C GLN A 12 35.06 8.80 12.31
N ALA A 13 34.78 8.74 11.01
CA ALA A 13 33.58 8.09 10.50
C ALA A 13 33.62 6.66 11.07
N ALA A 14 32.72 6.37 11.99
CA ALA A 14 32.42 5.01 12.38
C ALA A 14 32.06 4.28 11.09
N GLY A 15 32.94 3.40 10.62
CA GLY A 15 32.70 2.61 9.43
C GLY A 15 31.36 1.91 9.62
N GLU A 16 30.39 2.24 8.76
CA GLU A 16 29.14 1.52 8.68
C GLU A 16 29.50 0.08 8.39
N GLN A 17 29.46 -0.78 9.39
CA GLN A 17 29.51 -2.21 9.15
C GLN A 17 28.29 -2.53 8.27
N PRO A 18 28.46 -3.24 7.16
CA PRO A 18 27.32 -3.66 6.37
C PRO A 18 26.37 -4.40 7.28
N PHE A 19 25.08 -4.03 7.22
CA PHE A 19 24.03 -4.65 8.01
C PHE A 19 24.02 -6.15 7.71
N VAL A 20 24.67 -6.91 8.57
CA VAL A 20 24.61 -8.37 8.55
C VAL A 20 23.34 -8.73 9.30
N ASN A 21 22.34 -9.24 8.59
CA ASN A 21 21.20 -9.87 9.20
C ASN A 21 21.75 -10.92 10.19
N GLN A 22 21.47 -10.80 11.49
CA GLN A 22 21.95 -11.72 12.52
C GLN A 22 21.35 -13.14 12.36
N ARG A 23 20.37 -13.30 11.47
CA ARG A 23 19.81 -14.56 11.02
C ARG A 23 20.81 -15.23 10.09
N ASP A 24 20.99 -16.54 10.21
CA ASP A 24 22.00 -17.29 9.45
C ASP A 24 22.07 -16.86 7.98
N PRO A 25 23.06 -16.04 7.56
CA PRO A 25 23.14 -15.52 6.18
C PRO A 25 23.32 -16.65 5.16
N SER A 26 23.83 -17.81 5.59
CA SER A 26 24.10 -18.97 4.72
C SER A 26 22.83 -19.60 4.16
N ARG A 27 21.66 -19.34 4.76
CA ARG A 27 20.40 -19.88 4.28
C ARG A 27 19.75 -19.05 3.17
N ARG A 28 20.01 -17.73 3.11
CA ARG A 28 19.33 -16.80 2.20
C ARG A 28 20.22 -15.95 1.32
N ILE A 29 21.48 -15.80 1.72
CA ILE A 29 22.48 -15.06 0.96
C ILE A 29 23.63 -16.00 0.65
N GLY A 30 23.93 -16.18 -0.64
CA GLY A 30 25.07 -16.96 -1.08
C GLY A 30 26.40 -16.27 -0.75
N PRO A 31 27.54 -16.99 -0.90
CA PRO A 31 28.87 -16.46 -0.64
C PRO A 31 29.21 -15.21 -1.48
N ASP A 32 28.49 -14.99 -2.56
CA ASP A 32 28.59 -13.83 -3.47
C ASP A 32 27.72 -12.63 -3.05
N GLY A 33 27.10 -12.70 -1.88
CA GLY A 33 26.20 -11.66 -1.36
C GLY A 33 24.84 -11.60 -2.05
N LYS A 34 24.55 -12.53 -2.96
CA LYS A 34 23.26 -12.62 -3.66
C LYS A 34 22.32 -13.62 -2.99
N PRO A 35 21.01 -13.51 -3.23
CA PRO A 35 20.05 -14.47 -2.70
C PRO A 35 20.41 -15.90 -3.10
N ALA A 36 20.49 -16.80 -2.12
CA ALA A 36 20.68 -18.20 -2.37
C ALA A 36 19.41 -18.80 -3.00
N ALA A 37 19.56 -19.85 -3.81
CA ALA A 37 18.43 -20.60 -4.31
C ALA A 37 17.60 -21.16 -3.14
N SER A 38 16.27 -21.14 -3.28
CA SER A 38 15.38 -21.67 -2.26
C SER A 38 15.66 -23.14 -2.00
N ARG A 39 15.93 -23.49 -0.76
CA ARG A 39 16.03 -24.90 -0.34
C ARG A 39 14.62 -25.41 -0.07
N ARG A 40 14.30 -26.61 -0.59
CA ARG A 40 13.03 -27.26 -0.27
C ARG A 40 13.02 -27.68 1.19
N ALA A 41 11.91 -27.47 1.88
CA ALA A 41 11.73 -28.02 3.21
C ALA A 41 11.82 -29.55 3.16
N PRO A 42 12.25 -30.20 4.26
CA PRO A 42 12.44 -31.66 4.29
C PRO A 42 11.23 -32.45 3.79
N LEU A 43 10.02 -31.99 4.04
CA LEU A 43 8.77 -32.62 3.59
C LEU A 43 8.70 -32.76 2.05
N TRP A 44 9.40 -31.94 1.29
CA TRP A 44 9.38 -31.94 -0.18
C TRP A 44 10.76 -32.15 -0.80
N ALA A 45 11.74 -32.63 -0.02
CA ALA A 45 13.11 -32.83 -0.52
C ALA A 45 13.18 -33.77 -1.72
N ASP A 46 12.36 -34.84 -1.72
CA ASP A 46 12.33 -35.89 -2.74
C ASP A 46 11.35 -35.59 -3.91
N VAL A 47 10.69 -34.43 -3.92
CA VAL A 47 9.79 -34.06 -5.00
C VAL A 47 10.61 -33.79 -6.26
N PRO A 48 10.30 -34.41 -7.41
CA PRO A 48 11.00 -34.14 -8.66
C PRO A 48 10.88 -32.69 -9.10
N ASP A 49 11.93 -32.14 -9.73
CA ASP A 49 11.98 -30.74 -10.18
C ASP A 49 10.83 -30.37 -11.10
N GLU A 50 10.41 -31.25 -11.98
CA GLU A 50 9.27 -31.04 -12.87
C GLU A 50 7.98 -30.75 -12.09
N LYS A 51 7.72 -31.53 -11.04
CA LYS A 51 6.56 -31.31 -10.16
C LYS A 51 6.72 -30.06 -9.31
N TRP A 52 7.91 -29.85 -8.75
CA TRP A 52 8.18 -28.66 -7.93
C TRP A 52 7.97 -27.36 -8.71
N ASN A 53 8.33 -27.35 -9.98
CA ASN A 53 8.20 -26.21 -10.87
C ASN A 53 6.82 -26.13 -11.57
N ASP A 54 5.93 -27.08 -11.34
CA ASP A 54 4.53 -26.97 -11.78
C ASP A 54 3.71 -26.16 -10.78
N TRP A 55 3.27 -24.98 -11.18
CA TRP A 55 2.47 -24.10 -10.33
C TRP A 55 1.14 -24.72 -9.90
N ARG A 56 0.55 -25.60 -10.71
CA ARG A 56 -0.69 -26.31 -10.38
C ARG A 56 -0.46 -27.30 -9.23
N TRP A 57 0.69 -27.96 -9.26
CA TRP A 57 1.11 -28.84 -8.18
C TRP A 57 1.33 -28.03 -6.88
N GLN A 58 2.01 -26.88 -6.96
CA GLN A 58 2.21 -26.00 -5.82
C GLN A 58 0.88 -25.57 -5.18
N LEU A 59 -0.11 -25.17 -5.99
CA LEU A 59 -1.44 -24.82 -5.50
C LEU A 59 -2.19 -26.01 -4.92
N SER A 60 -2.04 -27.21 -5.48
CA SER A 60 -2.71 -28.42 -5.00
C SER A 60 -2.13 -28.97 -3.70
N LYS A 61 -0.89 -28.56 -3.37
CA LYS A 61 -0.12 -29.03 -2.20
C LYS A 61 0.10 -27.94 -1.17
N ARG A 62 -0.73 -26.90 -1.18
CA ARG A 62 -0.73 -25.90 -0.12
C ARG A 62 -1.02 -26.56 1.22
N ILE A 63 -0.31 -26.12 2.23
CA ILE A 63 -0.55 -26.51 3.63
C ILE A 63 -1.51 -25.50 4.27
N ASN A 64 -2.49 -25.99 5.02
CA ASN A 64 -3.55 -25.14 5.55
C ASN A 64 -4.07 -25.56 6.93
N SER A 65 -3.47 -26.57 7.55
CA SER A 65 -3.82 -26.99 8.91
C SER A 65 -2.65 -26.84 9.88
N LEU A 66 -2.98 -26.75 11.16
CA LEU A 66 -1.98 -26.71 12.23
C LEU A 66 -1.04 -27.92 12.16
N GLU A 67 -1.59 -29.11 11.91
CA GLU A 67 -0.85 -30.36 11.85
C GLU A 67 0.15 -30.39 10.68
N GLU A 68 -0.24 -29.88 9.51
CA GLU A 68 0.65 -29.80 8.35
C GLU A 68 1.75 -28.77 8.57
N ILE A 69 1.42 -27.60 9.11
CA ILE A 69 2.37 -26.52 9.36
C ILE A 69 3.38 -26.93 10.45
N ALA A 70 2.93 -27.64 11.49
CA ALA A 70 3.78 -28.16 12.57
C ALA A 70 4.79 -29.22 12.11
N GLN A 71 4.62 -29.82 10.91
CA GLN A 71 5.63 -30.72 10.31
C GLN A 71 6.83 -29.95 9.74
N ILE A 72 6.69 -28.64 9.54
CA ILE A 72 7.69 -27.80 8.87
C ILE A 72 8.25 -26.75 9.82
N LEU A 73 7.42 -26.19 10.73
CA LEU A 73 7.78 -25.09 11.61
C LEU A 73 7.69 -25.51 13.08
N ASN A 74 8.66 -25.06 13.87
CA ASN A 74 8.59 -25.11 15.34
C ASN A 74 7.67 -23.98 15.82
N LEU A 75 6.37 -24.30 15.97
CA LEU A 75 5.33 -23.32 16.28
C LEU A 75 5.41 -22.86 17.74
N THR A 76 5.29 -21.55 17.93
CA THR A 76 5.08 -20.91 19.24
C THR A 76 3.65 -21.17 19.74
N GLU A 77 3.40 -20.93 21.03
CA GLU A 77 2.05 -21.04 21.60
C GLU A 77 1.07 -20.04 20.93
N GLU A 78 1.53 -18.82 20.66
CA GLU A 78 0.70 -17.80 20.02
C GLU A 78 0.32 -18.15 18.57
N GLU A 79 1.20 -18.81 17.82
CA GLU A 79 0.90 -19.34 16.48
C GLU A 79 -0.08 -20.52 16.55
N ARG A 80 0.08 -21.40 17.56
CA ARG A 80 -0.90 -22.47 17.80
C ARG A 80 -2.28 -21.93 18.11
N GLU A 81 -2.36 -20.88 18.93
CA GLU A 81 -3.61 -20.17 19.21
C GLU A 81 -4.23 -19.63 17.93
N GLY A 82 -3.47 -18.90 17.09
CA GLY A 82 -3.95 -18.37 15.81
C GLY A 82 -4.40 -19.48 14.85
N LEU A 83 -3.61 -20.54 14.70
CA LEU A 83 -3.94 -21.67 13.83
C LEU A 83 -5.14 -22.50 14.32
N SER A 84 -5.46 -22.43 15.61
CA SER A 84 -6.62 -23.11 16.20
C SER A 84 -7.94 -22.38 15.98
N ALA A 85 -7.92 -21.22 15.29
CA ALA A 85 -9.11 -20.44 14.96
C ALA A 85 -9.36 -20.39 13.42
N PRO A 86 -9.56 -21.54 12.73
CA PRO A 86 -9.63 -21.61 11.27
C PRO A 86 -10.83 -20.85 10.69
N ASP A 87 -11.91 -20.71 11.45
CA ASP A 87 -13.09 -19.93 11.03
C ASP A 87 -12.80 -18.42 10.95
N LYS A 88 -11.81 -17.95 11.70
CA LYS A 88 -11.36 -16.56 11.72
C LYS A 88 -10.20 -16.31 10.76
N PHE A 89 -9.26 -17.26 10.70
CA PHE A 89 -8.01 -17.10 9.97
C PHE A 89 -7.83 -18.20 8.95
N ARG A 90 -8.16 -17.90 7.71
CA ARG A 90 -7.83 -18.80 6.61
C ARG A 90 -6.35 -18.81 6.38
N VAL A 91 -5.80 -20.00 6.24
CA VAL A 91 -4.39 -20.24 5.96
C VAL A 91 -4.29 -21.13 4.75
N ASP A 92 -3.51 -20.71 3.78
CA ASP A 92 -3.06 -21.53 2.64
C ASP A 92 -1.64 -21.07 2.32
N ILE A 93 -0.69 -21.98 2.34
CA ILE A 93 0.72 -21.65 2.10
C ILE A 93 1.27 -22.62 1.06
N THR A 94 1.81 -22.09 -0.05
CA THR A 94 2.45 -22.94 -1.06
C THR A 94 3.69 -23.63 -0.50
N PRO A 95 4.03 -24.85 -0.96
CA PRO A 95 5.29 -25.53 -0.57
C PRO A 95 6.52 -24.64 -0.82
N TYR A 96 6.50 -23.84 -1.86
CA TYR A 96 7.57 -22.89 -2.16
C TYR A 96 7.76 -21.86 -1.03
N ILE A 97 6.71 -21.15 -0.62
CA ILE A 97 6.78 -20.16 0.45
C ILE A 97 7.12 -20.81 1.79
N ALA A 98 6.49 -21.93 2.11
CA ALA A 98 6.80 -22.68 3.33
C ALA A 98 8.28 -23.07 3.42
N SER A 99 8.92 -23.34 2.29
CA SER A 99 10.36 -23.67 2.21
C SER A 99 11.28 -22.44 2.34
N LEU A 100 10.75 -21.22 2.24
CA LEU A 100 11.52 -20.00 2.47
C LEU A 100 11.54 -19.58 3.94
N ILE A 101 10.60 -20.06 4.74
CA ILE A 101 10.49 -19.73 6.17
C ILE A 101 11.59 -20.41 6.96
N ASP A 102 12.19 -19.67 7.90
CA ASP A 102 13.06 -20.29 8.92
C ASP A 102 12.19 -21.02 9.94
N PRO A 103 12.35 -22.36 10.09
CA PRO A 103 11.50 -23.13 10.97
C PRO A 103 11.65 -22.77 12.46
N ASP A 104 12.80 -22.25 12.85
CA ASP A 104 13.17 -22.00 14.24
C ASP A 104 13.04 -20.51 14.64
N ASP A 105 12.88 -19.60 13.66
CA ASP A 105 12.75 -18.16 13.91
C ASP A 105 11.29 -17.71 13.84
N PRO A 106 10.61 -17.43 14.96
CA PRO A 106 9.25 -16.92 14.97
C PRO A 106 9.14 -15.48 14.43
N ASP A 107 10.26 -14.76 14.39
CA ASP A 107 10.34 -13.40 13.85
C ASP A 107 10.76 -13.36 12.37
N ASP A 108 10.84 -14.52 11.71
CA ASP A 108 11.09 -14.58 10.28
C ASP A 108 10.11 -13.71 9.49
N PRO A 109 10.58 -12.78 8.64
CA PRO A 109 9.73 -11.81 7.97
C PRO A 109 8.72 -12.44 7.01
N ILE A 110 9.00 -13.62 6.44
CA ILE A 110 8.04 -14.34 5.58
C ILE A 110 7.02 -15.06 6.47
N ARG A 111 7.48 -15.75 7.52
CA ARG A 111 6.64 -16.43 8.51
C ARG A 111 5.57 -15.52 9.08
N ARG A 112 5.98 -14.33 9.57
CA ARG A 112 5.06 -13.35 10.15
C ARG A 112 3.97 -12.88 9.19
N GLN A 113 4.20 -12.93 7.90
CA GLN A 113 3.24 -12.48 6.90
C GLN A 113 2.20 -13.54 6.52
N VAL A 114 2.41 -14.83 6.84
CA VAL A 114 1.55 -15.93 6.40
C VAL A 114 1.06 -16.83 7.53
N ILE A 115 1.72 -16.86 8.67
CA ILE A 115 1.30 -17.65 9.85
C ILE A 115 0.46 -16.75 10.77
N PRO A 116 -0.79 -17.13 11.10
CA PRO A 116 -1.63 -16.38 12.03
C PRO A 116 -1.14 -16.43 13.46
N LEU A 117 -1.38 -15.35 14.20
CA LEU A 117 -1.04 -15.21 15.62
C LEU A 117 -2.31 -15.00 16.44
N GLY A 118 -2.34 -15.52 17.67
CA GLY A 118 -3.45 -15.31 18.60
C GLY A 118 -3.79 -13.82 18.84
N ARG A 119 -2.78 -12.93 18.76
CA ARG A 119 -3.00 -11.46 18.87
C ARG A 119 -3.83 -10.87 17.74
N GLU A 120 -4.01 -11.54 16.61
CA GLU A 120 -4.89 -11.10 15.53
C GLU A 120 -6.37 -11.11 15.95
N LEU A 121 -6.73 -11.90 16.96
CA LEU A 121 -8.07 -11.94 17.56
C LEU A 121 -8.40 -10.69 18.40
N ARG A 122 -7.40 -9.86 18.69
CA ARG A 122 -7.56 -8.69 19.57
C ARG A 122 -8.05 -7.49 18.78
N ALA A 123 -9.15 -6.91 19.26
CA ALA A 123 -9.64 -5.65 18.71
C ALA A 123 -8.71 -4.48 19.04
N PHE A 124 -8.65 -3.49 18.16
CA PHE A 124 -7.93 -2.24 18.37
C PHE A 124 -8.79 -1.04 17.96
N THR A 125 -8.45 0.14 18.47
CA THR A 125 -9.21 1.36 18.18
C THR A 125 -9.17 1.71 16.70
N GLY A 126 -10.34 1.89 16.10
CA GLY A 126 -10.50 2.20 14.67
C GLY A 126 -10.46 0.97 13.75
N MET A 127 -10.50 -0.24 14.29
CA MET A 127 -10.57 -1.48 13.52
C MET A 127 -11.85 -1.51 12.67
N MET A 128 -11.72 -1.93 11.42
CA MET A 128 -12.80 -2.01 10.43
C MET A 128 -12.75 -3.36 9.71
N GLU A 129 -13.91 -3.90 9.35
CA GLU A 129 -14.00 -5.08 8.49
C GLU A 129 -13.68 -4.70 7.03
N ASP A 130 -14.24 -3.59 6.55
CA ASP A 130 -13.97 -3.01 5.22
C ASP A 130 -13.34 -1.61 5.37
N SER A 131 -12.03 -1.56 5.61
CA SER A 131 -11.29 -0.31 5.84
C SER A 131 -11.29 0.63 4.64
N LEU A 132 -11.43 0.08 3.43
CA LEU A 132 -11.43 0.80 2.16
C LEU A 132 -12.82 1.16 1.65
N ALA A 133 -13.89 0.73 2.35
CA ALA A 133 -15.29 0.88 1.97
C ALA A 133 -15.57 0.40 0.53
N GLU A 134 -14.97 -0.75 0.16
CA GLU A 134 -15.11 -1.31 -1.19
C GLU A 134 -16.56 -1.70 -1.50
N ASP A 135 -17.28 -2.26 -0.52
CA ASP A 135 -18.68 -2.65 -0.68
C ASP A 135 -19.56 -1.44 -1.00
N ARG A 136 -19.31 -0.30 -0.34
CA ARG A 136 -20.02 0.95 -0.58
C ARG A 136 -19.78 1.53 -1.96
N HIS A 137 -18.61 1.25 -2.56
CA HIS A 137 -18.20 1.76 -3.86
C HIS A 137 -18.42 0.74 -5.00
N SER A 138 -19.15 -0.34 -4.75
CA SER A 138 -19.36 -1.42 -5.73
C SER A 138 -20.71 -1.24 -6.46
N PRO A 139 -20.72 -0.68 -7.68
CA PRO A 139 -21.93 -0.52 -8.48
C PRO A 139 -22.49 -1.85 -9.00
N VAL A 140 -21.64 -2.84 -9.14
CA VAL A 140 -21.97 -4.24 -9.47
C VAL A 140 -21.04 -5.16 -8.69
N PRO A 141 -21.43 -6.42 -8.42
CA PRO A 141 -20.59 -7.33 -7.64
C PRO A 141 -19.16 -7.42 -8.18
N GLY A 142 -18.20 -7.26 -7.27
CA GLY A 142 -16.78 -7.36 -7.57
C GLY A 142 -16.17 -6.24 -8.42
N LEU A 143 -16.88 -5.11 -8.63
CA LEU A 143 -16.31 -3.95 -9.29
C LEU A 143 -16.34 -2.74 -8.34
N VAL A 144 -15.18 -2.23 -7.93
CA VAL A 144 -15.08 -1.07 -7.04
C VAL A 144 -14.74 0.17 -7.86
N HIS A 145 -15.66 1.15 -7.87
CA HIS A 145 -15.52 2.40 -8.62
C HIS A 145 -15.41 3.59 -7.67
N ARG A 146 -14.21 3.79 -7.09
CA ARG A 146 -13.91 4.86 -6.14
C ARG A 146 -13.45 6.16 -6.82
N TYR A 147 -12.74 6.05 -7.94
CA TYR A 147 -12.12 7.17 -8.63
C TYR A 147 -12.83 7.44 -9.95
N PRO A 148 -12.87 8.69 -10.45
CA PRO A 148 -13.66 9.04 -11.62
C PRO A 148 -13.23 8.32 -12.91
N ASP A 149 -11.95 7.98 -13.05
CA ASP A 149 -11.36 7.48 -14.30
C ASP A 149 -10.85 6.03 -14.22
N ARG A 150 -10.97 5.36 -13.06
CA ARG A 150 -10.42 4.02 -12.87
C ARG A 150 -11.22 3.19 -11.88
N VAL A 151 -11.19 1.89 -12.10
CA VAL A 151 -11.87 0.90 -11.26
C VAL A 151 -10.93 -0.22 -10.82
N LEU A 152 -11.30 -0.88 -9.73
CA LEU A 152 -10.77 -2.16 -9.31
C LEU A 152 -11.77 -3.25 -9.70
N MET A 153 -11.31 -4.26 -10.43
CA MET A 153 -12.12 -5.40 -10.87
C MET A 153 -11.64 -6.67 -10.15
N LEU A 154 -12.47 -7.19 -9.28
CA LEU A 154 -12.24 -8.44 -8.57
C LEU A 154 -12.67 -9.60 -9.45
N VAL A 155 -11.75 -10.51 -9.78
CA VAL A 155 -11.99 -11.60 -10.72
C VAL A 155 -11.99 -12.99 -10.08
N THR A 156 -11.54 -13.07 -8.83
CA THR A 156 -11.48 -14.30 -8.02
C THR A 156 -11.35 -13.95 -6.55
N THR A 157 -11.74 -14.86 -5.67
CA THR A 157 -11.44 -14.77 -4.22
C THR A 157 -10.24 -15.65 -3.82
N GLN A 158 -9.66 -16.40 -4.75
CA GLN A 158 -8.54 -17.31 -4.48
C GLN A 158 -7.20 -16.58 -4.51
N CYS A 159 -6.29 -16.96 -3.58
CA CYS A 159 -4.89 -16.56 -3.57
C CYS A 159 -3.97 -17.79 -3.59
N ALA A 160 -2.71 -17.59 -3.95
CA ALA A 160 -1.68 -18.61 -3.81
C ALA A 160 -1.35 -18.88 -2.33
N SER A 161 -1.24 -17.82 -1.53
CA SER A 161 -1.12 -17.86 -0.06
C SER A 161 -1.83 -16.63 0.52
N TYR A 162 -2.32 -16.72 1.76
CA TYR A 162 -3.06 -15.63 2.39
C TYR A 162 -2.16 -14.76 3.25
N CYS A 163 -2.17 -13.45 2.96
CA CYS A 163 -1.45 -12.45 3.74
C CYS A 163 -2.22 -12.13 5.03
N ARG A 164 -1.52 -12.06 6.17
CA ARG A 164 -2.15 -11.78 7.48
C ARG A 164 -2.65 -10.32 7.63
N TYR A 165 -2.23 -9.40 6.77
CA TYR A 165 -2.64 -7.99 6.74
C TYR A 165 -3.58 -7.68 5.56
N CYS A 166 -4.27 -8.68 5.02
CA CYS A 166 -5.11 -8.53 3.83
C CYS A 166 -6.35 -7.67 4.11
N THR A 167 -6.52 -6.56 3.38
CA THR A 167 -7.70 -5.68 3.48
C THR A 167 -9.00 -6.35 3.03
N ARG A 168 -8.89 -7.49 2.33
CA ARG A 168 -10.02 -8.29 1.83
C ARG A 168 -10.12 -9.66 2.52
N ALA A 169 -9.55 -9.81 3.73
CA ALA A 169 -9.62 -11.07 4.48
C ALA A 169 -11.08 -11.57 4.65
N ARG A 170 -12.05 -10.64 4.72
CA ARG A 170 -13.48 -10.94 4.82
C ARG A 170 -14.06 -11.75 3.65
N ILE A 171 -13.48 -11.61 2.45
CA ILE A 171 -13.97 -12.27 1.21
C ILE A 171 -12.98 -13.26 0.60
N VAL A 172 -11.68 -13.04 0.81
CA VAL A 172 -10.62 -13.85 0.18
C VAL A 172 -10.64 -15.27 0.73
N GLY A 173 -10.60 -16.25 -0.17
CA GLY A 173 -10.63 -17.67 0.15
C GLY A 173 -12.03 -18.22 0.41
N ASP A 174 -13.11 -17.41 0.34
CA ASP A 174 -14.48 -17.88 0.46
C ASP A 174 -15.02 -18.37 -0.90
N PRO A 175 -15.25 -19.69 -1.07
CA PRO A 175 -15.80 -20.20 -2.31
C PRO A 175 -17.20 -19.67 -2.64
N ALA A 176 -17.99 -19.32 -1.61
CA ALA A 176 -19.35 -18.79 -1.79
C ALA A 176 -19.35 -17.36 -2.38
N GLN A 177 -18.24 -16.64 -2.21
CA GLN A 177 -18.08 -15.29 -2.73
C GLN A 177 -17.25 -15.23 -4.02
N ASN A 178 -16.91 -16.39 -4.61
CA ASN A 178 -16.15 -16.42 -5.84
C ASN A 178 -17.00 -15.96 -7.03
N PHE A 179 -16.41 -15.15 -7.91
CA PHE A 179 -17.12 -14.56 -9.03
C PHE A 179 -17.39 -15.58 -10.13
N ASN A 180 -18.60 -15.52 -10.69
CA ASN A 180 -19.05 -16.37 -11.76
C ASN A 180 -19.12 -15.60 -13.11
N ARG A 181 -19.41 -16.31 -14.20
CA ARG A 181 -19.46 -15.71 -15.54
C ARG A 181 -20.49 -14.57 -15.66
N LYS A 182 -21.64 -14.67 -14.96
CA LYS A 182 -22.69 -13.64 -15.01
C LYS A 182 -22.22 -12.35 -14.35
N GLU A 183 -21.49 -12.46 -13.26
CA GLU A 183 -20.94 -11.30 -12.54
C GLU A 183 -19.83 -10.64 -13.39
N HIS A 184 -18.96 -11.42 -14.03
CA HIS A 184 -17.96 -10.87 -14.95
C HIS A 184 -18.61 -10.13 -16.12
N GLU A 185 -19.69 -10.67 -16.70
CA GLU A 185 -20.39 -9.97 -17.77
C GLU A 185 -21.05 -8.68 -17.27
N ALA A 186 -21.60 -8.66 -16.06
CA ALA A 186 -22.14 -7.46 -15.44
C ALA A 186 -21.06 -6.38 -15.22
N GLN A 187 -19.84 -6.77 -14.81
CA GLN A 187 -18.69 -5.89 -14.69
C GLN A 187 -18.32 -5.26 -16.04
N LEU A 188 -18.20 -6.08 -17.10
CA LEU A 188 -17.88 -5.60 -18.44
C LEU A 188 -18.97 -4.69 -19.00
N GLU A 189 -20.25 -5.04 -18.78
CA GLU A 189 -21.37 -4.20 -19.21
C GLU A 189 -21.40 -2.85 -18.51
N TYR A 190 -21.11 -2.82 -17.19
CA TYR A 190 -20.94 -1.55 -16.48
C TYR A 190 -19.84 -0.69 -17.10
N LEU A 191 -18.68 -1.30 -17.41
CA LEU A 191 -17.55 -0.59 -18.02
C LEU A 191 -17.92 -0.04 -19.40
N ARG A 192 -18.61 -0.81 -20.26
CA ARG A 192 -19.07 -0.36 -21.59
C ARG A 192 -19.94 0.90 -21.51
N ARG A 193 -20.74 1.02 -20.45
CA ARG A 193 -21.63 2.19 -20.20
C ARG A 193 -20.98 3.34 -19.47
N THR A 194 -19.72 3.19 -19.04
CA THR A 194 -19.02 4.19 -18.23
C THR A 194 -17.76 4.66 -18.94
N PRO A 195 -17.89 5.52 -19.98
CA PRO A 195 -16.76 5.92 -20.82
C PRO A 195 -15.72 6.78 -20.10
N GLN A 196 -16.00 7.26 -18.88
CA GLN A 196 -15.05 7.98 -18.05
C GLN A 196 -13.93 7.06 -17.53
N VAL A 197 -14.22 5.76 -17.38
CA VAL A 197 -13.25 4.77 -16.89
C VAL A 197 -12.27 4.45 -18.02
N ARG A 198 -11.00 4.75 -17.82
CA ARG A 198 -9.90 4.51 -18.75
C ARG A 198 -8.94 3.43 -18.28
N ASP A 199 -8.96 3.13 -16.99
CA ASP A 199 -7.98 2.30 -16.30
C ASP A 199 -8.69 1.26 -15.45
N VAL A 200 -8.37 -0.02 -15.66
CA VAL A 200 -8.91 -1.14 -14.90
C VAL A 200 -7.78 -1.89 -14.21
N LEU A 201 -7.86 -2.00 -12.89
CA LEU A 201 -6.96 -2.82 -12.08
C LEU A 201 -7.63 -4.18 -11.81
N ILE A 202 -7.10 -5.23 -12.44
CA ILE A 202 -7.48 -6.62 -12.14
C ILE A 202 -6.86 -7.04 -10.81
N SER A 203 -7.70 -7.54 -9.90
CA SER A 203 -7.33 -7.98 -8.56
C SER A 203 -8.36 -9.02 -8.05
N GLY A 204 -8.61 -9.03 -6.73
CA GLY A 204 -9.56 -9.92 -6.06
C GLY A 204 -8.93 -10.53 -4.84
N GLY A 205 -8.87 -11.87 -4.80
CA GLY A 205 -7.77 -12.61 -4.20
C GLY A 205 -6.53 -12.31 -5.03
N ASP A 206 -6.17 -13.17 -5.93
CA ASP A 206 -5.07 -12.87 -6.86
C ASP A 206 -5.43 -13.36 -8.27
N GLY A 207 -5.61 -12.42 -9.21
CA GLY A 207 -6.05 -12.72 -10.57
C GLY A 207 -5.13 -13.66 -11.34
N LEU A 208 -3.83 -13.74 -10.98
CA LEU A 208 -2.90 -14.65 -11.64
C LEU A 208 -3.07 -16.13 -11.22
N THR A 209 -3.89 -16.41 -10.19
CA THR A 209 -4.26 -17.80 -9.83
C THR A 209 -5.29 -18.39 -10.77
N LEU A 210 -5.97 -17.56 -11.55
CA LEU A 210 -6.94 -18.03 -12.53
C LEU A 210 -6.31 -18.97 -13.59
N ALA A 211 -7.11 -19.90 -14.07
CA ALA A 211 -6.73 -20.72 -15.24
C ALA A 211 -6.42 -19.80 -16.44
N PRO A 212 -5.38 -20.09 -17.25
CA PRO A 212 -4.92 -19.21 -18.34
C PRO A 212 -6.03 -18.72 -19.26
N LYS A 213 -6.90 -19.62 -19.72
CA LYS A 213 -8.03 -19.28 -20.60
C LYS A 213 -9.05 -18.33 -19.97
N LEU A 214 -9.26 -18.44 -18.65
CA LEU A 214 -10.19 -17.57 -17.94
C LEU A 214 -9.58 -16.16 -17.76
N LEU A 215 -8.32 -16.07 -17.35
CA LEU A 215 -7.61 -14.80 -17.26
C LEU A 215 -7.56 -14.11 -18.64
N GLU A 216 -7.23 -14.85 -19.70
CA GLU A 216 -7.22 -14.32 -21.06
C GLU A 216 -8.60 -13.79 -21.48
N SER A 217 -9.69 -14.47 -21.11
CA SER A 217 -11.04 -14.01 -21.45
C SER A 217 -11.40 -12.70 -20.76
N VAL A 218 -10.94 -12.50 -19.51
CA VAL A 218 -11.13 -11.24 -18.77
C VAL A 218 -10.36 -10.10 -19.45
N ILE A 219 -9.07 -10.31 -19.73
CA ILE A 219 -8.21 -9.29 -20.36
C ILE A 219 -8.73 -8.92 -21.75
N ARG A 220 -9.11 -9.92 -22.56
CA ARG A 220 -9.69 -9.70 -23.89
C ARG A 220 -10.97 -8.88 -23.80
N GLY A 221 -11.91 -9.26 -22.91
CA GLY A 221 -13.15 -8.51 -22.72
C GLY A 221 -12.94 -7.04 -22.36
N LEU A 222 -11.89 -6.72 -21.56
CA LEU A 222 -11.50 -5.36 -21.29
C LEU A 222 -10.93 -4.65 -22.52
N ARG A 223 -10.10 -5.33 -23.33
CA ARG A 223 -9.49 -4.76 -24.55
C ARG A 223 -10.50 -4.53 -25.67
N GLU A 224 -11.62 -5.21 -25.66
CA GLU A 224 -12.74 -4.98 -26.59
C GLU A 224 -13.52 -3.68 -26.27
N ILE A 225 -13.28 -3.03 -25.11
CA ILE A 225 -13.91 -1.77 -24.74
C ILE A 225 -13.00 -0.62 -25.16
N PRO A 226 -13.39 0.22 -26.16
CA PRO A 226 -12.46 1.17 -26.81
C PRO A 226 -11.87 2.24 -25.88
N HIS A 227 -12.57 2.64 -24.82
CA HIS A 227 -12.13 3.68 -23.90
C HIS A 227 -11.27 3.14 -22.74
N ILE A 228 -11.09 1.84 -22.61
CA ILE A 228 -10.16 1.24 -21.66
C ILE A 228 -8.75 1.30 -22.24
N GLU A 229 -7.99 2.29 -21.82
CA GLU A 229 -6.62 2.53 -22.30
C GLU A 229 -5.60 1.69 -21.56
N ILE A 230 -5.80 1.50 -20.25
CA ILE A 230 -4.84 0.86 -19.33
C ILE A 230 -5.49 -0.34 -18.64
N VAL A 231 -4.82 -1.50 -18.72
CA VAL A 231 -5.12 -2.67 -17.90
C VAL A 231 -3.94 -2.92 -16.97
N ARG A 232 -4.22 -2.95 -15.69
CA ARG A 232 -3.23 -3.25 -14.65
C ARG A 232 -3.58 -4.55 -13.94
N ILE A 233 -2.58 -5.25 -13.47
CA ILE A 233 -2.72 -6.44 -12.64
C ILE A 233 -2.01 -6.18 -11.33
N GLY A 234 -2.72 -6.35 -10.20
CA GLY A 234 -2.12 -6.37 -8.87
C GLY A 234 -1.99 -7.81 -8.40
N SER A 235 -0.78 -8.29 -8.14
CA SER A 235 -0.56 -9.70 -7.84
C SER A 235 0.61 -9.93 -6.89
N ARG A 236 0.43 -10.88 -5.98
CA ARG A 236 1.52 -11.43 -5.16
C ARG A 236 2.00 -12.80 -5.67
N VAL A 237 1.37 -13.33 -6.71
CA VAL A 237 1.77 -14.61 -7.33
C VAL A 237 3.25 -14.64 -7.73
N PRO A 238 3.86 -13.60 -8.32
CA PRO A 238 5.29 -13.66 -8.63
C PRO A 238 6.17 -13.93 -7.41
N VAL A 239 5.73 -13.50 -6.21
CA VAL A 239 6.42 -13.73 -4.93
C VAL A 239 6.07 -15.08 -4.33
N PHE A 240 4.78 -15.41 -4.27
CA PHE A 240 4.28 -16.59 -3.57
C PHE A 240 4.25 -17.88 -4.43
N LEU A 241 4.32 -17.71 -5.74
CA LEU A 241 4.22 -18.78 -6.72
C LEU A 241 4.93 -18.39 -8.03
N PRO A 242 6.26 -18.13 -8.00
CA PRO A 242 7.00 -17.67 -9.19
C PRO A 242 6.91 -18.66 -10.36
N GLN A 243 6.63 -19.93 -10.11
CA GLN A 243 6.44 -20.97 -11.13
C GLN A 243 5.24 -20.68 -12.06
N ARG A 244 4.26 -19.87 -11.61
CA ARG A 244 3.11 -19.44 -12.43
C ARG A 244 3.50 -18.47 -13.53
N ILE A 245 4.65 -17.82 -13.40
CA ILE A 245 5.16 -16.92 -14.44
C ILE A 245 5.89 -17.76 -15.47
N ASP A 246 5.11 -18.55 -16.21
CA ASP A 246 5.54 -19.42 -17.29
C ASP A 246 5.46 -18.73 -18.66
N ASP A 247 5.92 -19.40 -19.69
CA ASP A 247 5.93 -18.86 -21.06
C ASP A 247 4.50 -18.68 -21.59
N GLU A 248 3.56 -19.58 -21.25
CA GLU A 248 2.14 -19.49 -21.62
C GLU A 248 1.53 -18.16 -21.12
N LEU A 249 1.78 -17.82 -19.85
CA LEU A 249 1.30 -16.56 -19.28
C LEU A 249 1.96 -15.34 -19.94
N CYS A 250 3.28 -15.37 -20.10
CA CYS A 250 4.02 -14.25 -20.67
C CYS A 250 3.63 -13.97 -22.12
N GLU A 251 3.51 -15.02 -22.95
CA GLU A 251 3.03 -14.91 -24.32
C GLU A 251 1.59 -14.41 -24.42
N MET A 252 0.72 -14.87 -23.52
CA MET A 252 -0.66 -14.39 -23.44
C MET A 252 -0.70 -12.91 -23.11
N LEU A 253 0.03 -12.46 -22.08
CA LEU A 253 0.06 -11.04 -21.67
C LEU A 253 0.60 -10.15 -22.80
N ALA A 254 1.61 -10.61 -23.54
CA ALA A 254 2.21 -9.88 -24.66
C ALA A 254 1.21 -9.56 -25.79
N LYS A 255 0.14 -10.32 -25.95
CA LYS A 255 -0.91 -10.09 -26.96
C LYS A 255 -1.79 -8.87 -26.68
N TYR A 256 -1.86 -8.45 -25.40
CA TYR A 256 -2.87 -7.51 -24.93
C TYR A 256 -2.31 -6.19 -24.38
N HIS A 257 -1.11 -5.79 -24.81
CA HIS A 257 -0.51 -4.53 -24.37
C HIS A 257 -1.37 -3.29 -24.68
N PRO A 258 -1.24 -2.22 -23.88
CA PRO A 258 -0.37 -2.06 -22.70
C PRO A 258 -0.93 -2.73 -21.45
N ILE A 259 -0.17 -3.65 -20.84
CA ILE A 259 -0.48 -4.25 -19.54
C ILE A 259 0.61 -3.86 -18.56
N TRP A 260 0.21 -3.45 -17.35
CA TRP A 260 1.10 -3.13 -16.23
C TRP A 260 0.88 -4.14 -15.10
N LEU A 261 1.95 -4.55 -14.46
CA LEU A 261 1.84 -5.47 -13.33
C LEU A 261 2.54 -4.87 -12.11
N ASN A 262 1.78 -4.76 -11.02
CA ASN A 262 2.33 -4.42 -9.72
C ASN A 262 2.43 -5.68 -8.86
N ILE A 263 3.66 -6.04 -8.50
CA ILE A 263 3.94 -7.12 -7.56
C ILE A 263 3.87 -6.60 -6.13
N HIS A 264 3.94 -7.51 -5.16
CA HIS A 264 3.86 -7.17 -3.76
C HIS A 264 4.96 -7.88 -2.98
N VAL A 265 6.06 -7.20 -2.75
CA VAL A 265 7.22 -7.62 -1.96
C VAL A 265 7.35 -6.69 -0.77
N ASN A 266 7.43 -7.24 0.44
CA ASN A 266 7.57 -6.45 1.68
C ASN A 266 8.96 -6.53 2.30
N HIS A 267 9.70 -7.61 2.05
CA HIS A 267 11.01 -7.80 2.67
C HIS A 267 12.05 -8.28 1.65
N PRO A 268 13.33 -7.89 1.79
CA PRO A 268 14.41 -8.35 0.90
C PRO A 268 14.53 -9.87 0.78
N ASP A 269 14.16 -10.61 1.82
CA ASP A 269 14.24 -12.08 1.86
C ASP A 269 13.21 -12.77 0.95
N GLU A 270 12.19 -12.03 0.51
CA GLU A 270 11.25 -12.50 -0.51
C GLU A 270 11.84 -12.42 -1.94
N ILE A 271 12.95 -11.68 -2.12
CA ILE A 271 13.60 -11.54 -3.42
C ILE A 271 14.57 -12.69 -3.64
N THR A 272 14.01 -13.79 -4.14
CA THR A 272 14.72 -15.03 -4.47
C THR A 272 15.17 -15.03 -5.94
N PRO A 273 16.10 -15.93 -6.34
CA PRO A 273 16.41 -16.16 -7.74
C PRO A 273 15.19 -16.56 -8.57
N GLU A 274 14.22 -17.27 -7.99
CA GLU A 274 12.96 -17.64 -8.63
C GLU A 274 12.13 -16.41 -8.96
N LEU A 275 11.95 -15.49 -8.01
CA LEU A 275 11.27 -14.21 -8.24
C LEU A 275 12.01 -13.38 -9.28
N ALA A 276 13.34 -13.30 -9.20
CA ALA A 276 14.14 -12.54 -10.17
C ALA A 276 13.94 -13.07 -11.61
N ARG A 277 13.92 -14.39 -11.80
CA ARG A 277 13.61 -15.02 -13.10
C ARG A 277 12.17 -14.72 -13.56
N ALA A 278 11.19 -14.78 -12.65
CA ALA A 278 9.80 -14.45 -12.96
C ALA A 278 9.66 -12.99 -13.42
N CYS A 279 10.31 -12.04 -12.73
CA CYS A 279 10.33 -10.63 -13.13
C CYS A 279 11.05 -10.41 -14.46
N ASP A 280 12.15 -11.12 -14.72
CA ASP A 280 12.85 -11.06 -16.01
C ASP A 280 11.96 -11.53 -17.17
N ARG A 281 11.23 -12.63 -17.01
CA ARG A 281 10.28 -13.13 -18.01
C ARG A 281 9.18 -12.11 -18.31
N LEU A 282 8.54 -11.56 -17.30
CA LEU A 282 7.51 -10.54 -17.45
C LEU A 282 8.06 -9.28 -18.16
N ALA A 283 9.24 -8.81 -17.74
CA ALA A 283 9.85 -7.65 -18.36
C ALA A 283 10.26 -7.90 -19.83
N ARG A 284 10.71 -9.11 -20.17
CA ARG A 284 10.97 -9.51 -21.57
C ARG A 284 9.70 -9.62 -22.40
N ALA A 285 8.59 -10.00 -21.78
CA ALA A 285 7.26 -9.98 -22.40
C ALA A 285 6.70 -8.55 -22.60
N GLY A 286 7.47 -7.50 -22.23
CA GLY A 286 7.07 -6.11 -22.40
C GLY A 286 6.15 -5.59 -21.29
N VAL A 287 6.00 -6.30 -20.16
CA VAL A 287 5.17 -5.91 -19.03
C VAL A 287 5.98 -5.06 -18.06
N PRO A 288 5.70 -3.74 -17.91
CA PRO A 288 6.34 -2.91 -16.90
C PRO A 288 5.95 -3.37 -15.48
N LEU A 289 6.95 -3.40 -14.59
CA LEU A 289 6.80 -3.90 -13.23
C LEU A 289 6.92 -2.79 -12.19
N GLY A 290 5.98 -2.76 -11.25
CA GLY A 290 6.05 -1.94 -10.04
C GLY A 290 5.90 -2.78 -8.78
N ASN A 291 6.39 -2.28 -7.64
CA ASN A 291 6.18 -2.90 -6.34
C ASN A 291 5.26 -2.05 -5.47
N GLN A 292 4.29 -2.68 -4.85
CA GLN A 292 3.43 -2.10 -3.83
C GLN A 292 3.66 -2.87 -2.53
N SER A 293 4.39 -2.27 -1.59
CA SER A 293 4.60 -2.86 -0.26
C SER A 293 3.67 -2.25 0.78
N VAL A 294 3.48 -2.96 1.88
CA VAL A 294 2.82 -2.45 3.09
C VAL A 294 3.87 -2.29 4.18
N LEU A 295 3.82 -1.19 4.92
CA LEU A 295 4.68 -0.95 6.08
C LEU A 295 4.16 -1.75 7.27
N LEU A 296 4.91 -2.77 7.69
CA LEU A 296 4.52 -3.76 8.68
C LEU A 296 5.49 -3.75 9.86
N ALA A 297 4.98 -3.52 11.07
CA ALA A 297 5.76 -3.56 12.30
C ALA A 297 6.45 -4.92 12.49
N GLY A 298 7.76 -4.87 12.76
CA GLY A 298 8.61 -6.04 12.94
C GLY A 298 8.87 -6.87 11.69
N VAL A 299 8.50 -6.37 10.50
CA VAL A 299 8.82 -6.99 9.21
C VAL A 299 9.74 -6.08 8.40
N ASN A 300 9.31 -4.84 8.16
CA ASN A 300 10.03 -3.91 7.27
C ASN A 300 9.99 -2.46 7.76
N ASP A 301 9.70 -2.20 9.01
CA ASP A 301 9.60 -0.88 9.65
C ASP A 301 10.97 -0.28 10.03
N CYS A 302 11.98 -0.57 9.24
CA CYS A 302 13.35 -0.11 9.41
C CYS A 302 13.89 0.51 8.10
N VAL A 303 14.52 1.68 8.20
CA VAL A 303 15.13 2.37 7.04
C VAL A 303 16.14 1.47 6.32
N HIS A 304 16.94 0.69 7.07
CA HIS A 304 17.95 -0.18 6.47
C HIS A 304 17.32 -1.33 5.67
N VAL A 305 16.30 -1.98 6.21
CA VAL A 305 15.54 -3.03 5.51
C VAL A 305 14.90 -2.47 4.24
N GLN A 306 14.27 -1.30 4.34
CA GLN A 306 13.64 -0.64 3.19
C GLN A 306 14.66 -0.24 2.12
N ARG A 307 15.85 0.25 2.53
CA ARG A 307 16.92 0.60 1.59
C ARG A 307 17.37 -0.62 0.78
N VAL A 308 17.63 -1.74 1.45
CA VAL A 308 17.99 -3.00 0.78
C VAL A 308 16.86 -3.48 -0.13
N LEU A 309 15.61 -3.42 0.34
CA LEU A 309 14.46 -3.82 -0.44
C LEU A 309 14.35 -3.04 -1.76
N VAL A 310 14.37 -1.70 -1.69
CA VAL A 310 14.17 -0.88 -2.88
C VAL A 310 15.33 -0.99 -3.87
N GLN A 311 16.56 -1.18 -3.39
CA GLN A 311 17.73 -1.42 -4.24
C GLN A 311 17.62 -2.75 -4.99
N ARG A 312 17.31 -3.85 -4.28
CA ARG A 312 17.12 -5.17 -4.89
C ARG A 312 15.94 -5.22 -5.86
N LEU A 313 14.86 -4.51 -5.57
CA LEU A 313 13.73 -4.40 -6.51
C LEU A 313 14.18 -3.80 -7.84
N VAL A 314 14.94 -2.70 -7.83
CA VAL A 314 15.45 -2.07 -9.06
C VAL A 314 16.42 -3.01 -9.78
N GLU A 315 17.25 -3.75 -9.06
CA GLU A 315 18.18 -4.74 -9.65
C GLU A 315 17.42 -5.79 -10.47
N ILE A 316 16.27 -6.25 -10.01
CA ILE A 316 15.40 -7.20 -10.73
C ILE A 316 14.38 -6.53 -11.66
N ARG A 317 14.59 -5.25 -12.02
CA ARG A 317 13.77 -4.44 -12.94
C ARG A 317 12.34 -4.20 -12.45
N VAL A 318 12.14 -4.13 -11.14
CA VAL A 318 10.87 -3.76 -10.50
C VAL A 318 11.02 -2.37 -9.88
N ARG A 319 10.21 -1.41 -10.33
CA ARG A 319 10.23 -0.07 -9.76
C ARG A 319 9.47 -0.05 -8.43
N PRO A 320 10.08 0.39 -7.31
CA PRO A 320 9.32 0.70 -6.10
C PRO A 320 8.27 1.78 -6.40
N TYR A 321 6.99 1.44 -6.23
CA TYR A 321 5.89 2.33 -6.59
C TYR A 321 5.27 2.96 -5.34
N TYR A 322 4.72 2.13 -4.45
CA TYR A 322 4.13 2.57 -3.20
C TYR A 322 4.65 1.79 -1.99
N ILE A 323 4.75 2.49 -0.85
CA ILE A 323 4.68 1.90 0.49
C ILE A 323 3.34 2.35 1.08
N TYR A 324 2.46 1.41 1.40
CA TYR A 324 1.20 1.70 2.09
C TYR A 324 1.41 1.67 3.59
N GLN A 325 0.82 2.61 4.30
CA GLN A 325 0.55 2.44 5.73
C GLN A 325 -0.34 1.22 5.90
N CYS A 326 -0.07 0.38 6.92
CA CYS A 326 -0.94 -0.75 7.21
C CYS A 326 -2.35 -0.26 7.57
N ASP A 327 -3.36 -0.79 6.88
CA ASP A 327 -4.75 -0.40 7.03
C ASP A 327 -5.35 -0.80 8.39
N LEU A 328 -6.46 -0.16 8.73
CA LEU A 328 -7.20 -0.43 9.98
C LEU A 328 -8.09 -1.68 9.89
N VAL A 329 -7.64 -2.69 9.15
CA VAL A 329 -8.42 -3.91 8.91
C VAL A 329 -8.32 -4.89 10.09
N GLU A 330 -9.39 -5.63 10.33
CA GLU A 330 -9.45 -6.69 11.34
C GLU A 330 -8.28 -7.68 11.20
N GLY A 331 -7.66 -8.08 12.31
CA GLY A 331 -6.51 -8.97 12.36
C GLY A 331 -5.15 -8.30 12.15
N ALA A 332 -5.09 -7.09 11.57
CA ALA A 332 -3.81 -6.45 11.23
C ALA A 332 -3.24 -5.53 12.34
N GLY A 333 -3.86 -5.49 13.53
CA GLY A 333 -3.48 -4.54 14.60
C GLY A 333 -2.01 -4.57 14.97
N HIS A 334 -1.43 -5.74 15.07
CA HIS A 334 -0.04 -5.96 15.47
C HIS A 334 1.00 -5.60 14.38
N PHE A 335 0.56 -5.39 13.14
CA PHE A 335 1.40 -4.93 12.03
C PHE A 335 1.43 -3.41 11.87
N ARG A 336 0.59 -2.69 12.61
CA ARG A 336 0.47 -1.25 12.44
C ARG A 336 1.69 -0.53 12.99
N THR A 337 2.16 0.47 12.23
CA THR A 337 3.22 1.40 12.64
C THR A 337 2.62 2.80 12.81
N PRO A 338 3.27 3.70 13.56
CA PRO A 338 2.94 5.13 13.48
C PRO A 338 3.19 5.66 12.06
N VAL A 339 2.36 6.60 11.60
CA VAL A 339 2.54 7.27 10.29
C VAL A 339 3.92 7.95 10.19
N GLY A 340 4.41 8.49 11.31
CA GLY A 340 5.75 9.07 11.39
C GLY A 340 6.88 8.12 11.03
N LYS A 341 6.70 6.80 11.21
CA LYS A 341 7.68 5.79 10.80
C LYS A 341 7.82 5.72 9.27
N GLY A 342 6.73 5.84 8.54
CA GLY A 342 6.77 5.92 7.08
C GLY A 342 7.48 7.18 6.58
N LEU A 343 7.25 8.33 7.24
CA LEU A 343 7.98 9.58 6.95
C LEU A 343 9.48 9.44 7.20
N GLU A 344 9.89 8.87 8.33
CA GLU A 344 11.29 8.57 8.66
C GLU A 344 11.94 7.69 7.58
N ILE A 345 11.24 6.65 7.14
CA ILE A 345 11.73 5.75 6.08
C ILE A 345 11.94 6.51 4.77
N ILE A 346 10.96 7.28 4.31
CA ILE A 346 11.09 8.05 3.06
C ILE A 346 12.23 9.05 3.15
N GLU A 347 12.38 9.74 4.27
CA GLU A 347 13.49 10.69 4.48
C GLU A 347 14.84 9.98 4.49
N GLY A 348 14.92 8.82 5.15
CA GLY A 348 16.14 8.00 5.19
C GLY A 348 16.49 7.29 3.87
N LEU A 349 15.57 7.22 2.92
CA LEU A 349 15.85 6.74 1.56
C LEU A 349 16.32 7.85 0.63
N ARG A 350 15.80 9.08 0.77
CA ARG A 350 16.17 10.21 -0.08
C ARG A 350 17.63 10.60 0.12
N GLY A 351 18.36 10.76 -0.99
CA GLY A 351 19.79 11.05 -0.98
C GLY A 351 20.69 9.86 -0.63
N HIS A 352 20.15 8.76 -0.09
CA HIS A 352 20.90 7.57 0.30
C HIS A 352 20.72 6.39 -0.68
N THR A 353 19.87 6.53 -1.68
CA THR A 353 19.71 5.62 -2.81
C THR A 353 19.26 6.39 -4.04
N SER A 354 19.22 5.74 -5.22
CA SER A 354 18.74 6.37 -6.45
C SER A 354 17.32 6.91 -6.25
N GLY A 355 17.06 8.14 -6.71
CA GLY A 355 15.70 8.72 -6.69
C GLY A 355 14.67 7.86 -7.42
N PHE A 356 15.13 7.06 -8.41
CA PHE A 356 14.28 6.07 -9.11
C PHE A 356 13.78 4.95 -8.20
N ALA A 357 14.52 4.62 -7.15
CA ALA A 357 14.22 3.59 -6.17
C ALA A 357 13.34 4.08 -5.00
N VAL A 358 13.14 5.40 -4.84
CA VAL A 358 12.35 5.93 -3.73
C VAL A 358 10.85 5.87 -4.07
N PRO A 359 10.05 5.07 -3.34
CA PRO A 359 8.60 4.98 -3.53
C PRO A 359 7.87 6.19 -2.96
N GLN A 360 6.57 6.30 -3.27
CA GLN A 360 5.66 7.17 -2.54
C GLN A 360 5.10 6.44 -1.32
N TYR A 361 5.08 7.12 -0.17
CA TYR A 361 4.39 6.62 1.01
C TYR A 361 2.94 7.09 1.00
N ILE A 362 2.02 6.13 1.17
CA ILE A 362 0.59 6.33 0.99
C ILE A 362 -0.16 5.89 2.26
N VAL A 363 -1.08 6.71 2.70
CA VAL A 363 -2.13 6.34 3.64
C VAL A 363 -3.44 6.22 2.86
N ASP A 364 -4.06 5.05 2.87
CA ASP A 364 -5.43 4.94 2.39
C ASP A 364 -6.36 5.54 3.45
N ALA A 365 -7.14 6.55 3.07
CA ALA A 365 -8.03 7.22 4.01
C ALA A 365 -9.13 6.25 4.47
N PRO A 366 -9.25 5.97 5.78
CA PRO A 366 -10.26 5.06 6.29
C PRO A 366 -11.66 5.45 5.87
N GLY A 367 -12.51 4.44 5.61
CA GLY A 367 -13.88 4.68 5.14
C GLY A 367 -13.98 5.09 3.67
N GLY A 368 -12.96 4.83 2.85
CA GLY A 368 -13.02 5.00 1.40
C GLY A 368 -12.66 6.39 0.90
N GLY A 369 -11.93 7.18 1.68
CA GLY A 369 -11.46 8.52 1.25
C GLY A 369 -10.42 8.51 0.13
N GLY A 370 -9.85 7.34 -0.19
CA GLY A 370 -8.84 7.17 -1.24
C GLY A 370 -7.41 7.37 -0.75
N LYS A 371 -6.46 7.39 -1.66
CA LYS A 371 -5.02 7.41 -1.38
C LYS A 371 -4.52 8.82 -1.09
N ILE A 372 -3.89 8.97 0.07
CA ILE A 372 -3.27 10.22 0.50
C ILE A 372 -1.74 10.03 0.47
N PRO A 373 -1.03 10.71 -0.46
CA PRO A 373 0.43 10.72 -0.41
C PRO A 373 0.92 11.52 0.80
N VAL A 374 1.74 10.90 1.63
CA VAL A 374 2.33 11.52 2.82
C VAL A 374 3.84 11.56 2.63
N MET A 375 4.40 12.77 2.65
CA MET A 375 5.82 12.99 2.35
C MET A 375 6.45 13.86 3.44
N PRO A 376 7.77 13.73 3.68
CA PRO A 376 8.50 14.68 4.52
C PRO A 376 8.31 16.12 4.02
N ASN A 377 8.18 17.07 4.93
CA ASN A 377 8.05 18.47 4.56
C ASN A 377 9.43 19.07 4.26
N TYR A 378 9.65 19.41 3.00
CA TYR A 378 10.87 20.08 2.52
C TYR A 378 10.68 21.58 2.31
N VAL A 379 9.45 22.09 2.35
CA VAL A 379 9.15 23.52 2.34
C VAL A 379 9.09 24.01 3.78
N VAL A 380 10.00 24.90 4.14
CA VAL A 380 10.11 25.48 5.49
C VAL A 380 9.23 26.72 5.59
N SER A 381 9.27 27.57 4.55
CA SER A 381 8.50 28.80 4.49
C SER A 381 8.22 29.19 3.04
N TYR A 382 7.10 29.84 2.81
CA TYR A 382 6.66 30.31 1.51
C TYR A 382 6.24 31.79 1.59
N SER A 383 6.71 32.60 0.62
CA SER A 383 6.28 33.97 0.44
C SER A 383 6.11 34.28 -1.05
N ASP A 384 5.63 35.47 -1.37
CA ASP A 384 5.39 35.89 -2.78
C ASP A 384 6.68 36.00 -3.61
N HIS A 385 7.84 36.08 -2.93
CA HIS A 385 9.11 36.30 -3.60
C HIS A 385 10.12 35.19 -3.39
N LYS A 386 9.97 34.42 -2.31
CA LYS A 386 10.94 33.39 -1.93
C LYS A 386 10.28 32.21 -1.30
N VAL A 387 10.82 31.02 -1.63
CA VAL A 387 10.55 29.78 -0.91
C VAL A 387 11.81 29.37 -0.15
N VAL A 388 11.66 29.08 1.13
CA VAL A 388 12.74 28.51 1.95
C VAL A 388 12.58 26.99 1.94
N LEU A 389 13.60 26.29 1.50
CA LEU A 389 13.62 24.85 1.32
C LEU A 389 14.70 24.21 2.21
N ARG A 390 14.44 22.98 2.65
CA ARG A 390 15.47 22.12 3.23
C ARG A 390 15.66 20.85 2.37
N ASN A 391 16.88 20.35 2.30
CA ASN A 391 17.13 19.04 1.72
C ASN A 391 17.05 17.91 2.77
N TYR A 392 17.36 16.67 2.36
CA TYR A 392 17.37 15.49 3.22
C TYR A 392 18.45 15.51 4.31
N GLU A 393 19.53 16.29 4.14
CA GLU A 393 20.62 16.49 5.13
C GLU A 393 20.33 17.63 6.10
N GLY A 394 19.23 18.37 5.90
CA GLY A 394 18.93 19.57 6.65
C GLY A 394 19.58 20.84 6.12
N TYR A 395 20.22 20.79 4.93
CA TYR A 395 20.72 22.00 4.26
C TYR A 395 19.55 22.90 3.88
N ILE A 396 19.58 24.14 4.37
CA ILE A 396 18.52 25.15 4.13
C ILE A 396 19.00 26.09 3.04
N THR A 397 18.12 26.34 2.07
CA THR A 397 18.35 27.27 0.96
C THR A 397 17.10 28.07 0.62
N THR A 398 17.26 29.12 -0.16
CA THR A 398 16.14 29.89 -0.73
C THR A 398 16.06 29.69 -2.22
N TYR A 399 14.84 29.68 -2.73
CA TYR A 399 14.54 29.74 -4.14
C TYR A 399 13.77 31.04 -4.40
N GLU A 400 14.27 31.86 -5.34
CA GLU A 400 13.62 33.11 -5.73
C GLU A 400 12.45 32.81 -6.67
N GLU A 401 11.25 33.33 -6.34
CA GLU A 401 10.10 33.19 -7.22
C GLU A 401 10.16 34.20 -8.38
N PRO A 402 9.73 33.82 -9.57
CA PRO A 402 9.66 34.77 -10.71
C PRO A 402 8.61 35.84 -10.46
N THR A 403 8.98 37.09 -10.73
CA THR A 403 8.09 38.25 -10.61
C THR A 403 7.28 38.55 -11.89
N ASP A 404 7.65 37.91 -12.99
CA ASP A 404 7.11 38.13 -14.31
C ASP A 404 6.44 36.89 -14.93
N TYR A 405 6.12 35.88 -14.09
CA TYR A 405 5.47 34.69 -14.57
C TYR A 405 4.13 34.97 -15.25
N GLN A 406 4.03 34.53 -16.49
CA GLN A 406 2.77 34.54 -17.25
C GLN A 406 2.34 33.09 -17.50
N PRO A 407 1.17 32.67 -17.00
CA PRO A 407 0.63 31.36 -17.33
C PRO A 407 0.33 31.29 -18.84
N HIS A 408 0.31 30.10 -19.40
CA HIS A 408 -0.09 29.92 -20.79
C HIS A 408 -1.53 30.38 -21.00
N ASP A 409 -1.81 30.96 -22.18
CA ASP A 409 -3.15 31.41 -22.54
C ASP A 409 -4.10 30.20 -22.66
N ARG A 410 -4.96 30.05 -21.65
CA ARG A 410 -5.96 28.96 -21.60
C ARG A 410 -6.99 29.10 -22.73
N SER A 411 -7.28 30.33 -23.22
CA SER A 411 -8.22 30.56 -24.30
C SER A 411 -7.66 30.13 -25.67
N ALA A 412 -6.35 30.18 -25.84
CA ALA A 412 -5.64 29.75 -27.04
C ALA A 412 -5.25 28.23 -26.98
N CYS A 413 -5.19 27.64 -25.81
CA CYS A 413 -4.79 26.26 -25.64
C CYS A 413 -5.89 25.29 -26.07
N ALA A 414 -5.60 24.38 -27.01
CA ALA A 414 -6.57 23.39 -27.49
C ALA A 414 -7.04 22.43 -26.39
N TYR A 415 -6.16 22.11 -25.44
CA TYR A 415 -6.49 21.24 -24.31
C TYR A 415 -7.36 21.94 -23.26
N CYS A 416 -7.12 23.23 -23.00
CA CYS A 416 -7.90 24.02 -22.05
C CYS A 416 -9.27 24.44 -22.62
N ARG A 417 -9.39 24.65 -23.93
CA ARG A 417 -10.66 25.00 -24.59
C ARG A 417 -11.66 23.86 -24.63
N ASN A 418 -11.20 22.63 -24.59
CA ASN A 418 -12.06 21.45 -24.57
C ASN A 418 -11.69 20.56 -23.36
N PRO A 419 -11.88 21.10 -22.15
CA PRO A 419 -11.56 20.31 -20.96
C PRO A 419 -12.45 19.07 -20.94
N ARG A 420 -11.86 17.91 -20.67
CA ARG A 420 -12.67 16.77 -20.22
C ARG A 420 -13.44 17.26 -19.00
N PRO A 421 -14.75 16.99 -18.87
CA PRO A 421 -15.49 17.42 -17.70
C PRO A 421 -14.89 16.76 -16.46
N GLU A 422 -14.02 17.49 -15.79
CA GLU A 422 -13.52 17.09 -14.48
C GLU A 422 -14.45 17.64 -13.42
N PRO A 423 -14.89 16.84 -12.46
CA PRO A 423 -15.75 17.32 -11.40
C PRO A 423 -15.02 18.41 -10.61
N GLY A 424 -15.57 19.62 -10.67
CA GLY A 424 -15.36 20.74 -9.78
C GLY A 424 -13.97 20.99 -9.22
N GLN A 425 -13.00 21.33 -10.07
CA GLN A 425 -11.67 21.70 -9.60
C GLN A 425 -11.50 23.22 -9.48
N GLU A 426 -12.03 23.79 -8.42
CA GLU A 426 -11.55 25.10 -7.98
C GLU A 426 -10.38 24.96 -6.97
N GLY A 427 -10.16 23.76 -6.44
CA GLY A 427 -9.04 23.44 -5.55
C GLY A 427 -8.83 24.45 -4.42
N ILE A 428 -7.62 24.52 -3.90
CA ILE A 428 -7.22 25.46 -2.83
C ILE A 428 -7.39 26.93 -3.28
N THR A 429 -7.28 27.23 -4.57
CA THR A 429 -7.42 28.58 -5.10
C THR A 429 -8.76 29.22 -4.71
N GLY A 430 -9.85 28.45 -4.73
CA GLY A 430 -11.17 28.96 -4.32
C GLY A 430 -11.27 29.33 -2.83
N LEU A 431 -10.41 28.75 -1.97
CA LEU A 431 -10.29 29.15 -0.57
C LEU A 431 -9.41 30.40 -0.40
N LEU A 432 -8.31 30.49 -1.15
CA LEU A 432 -7.34 31.58 -1.03
C LEU A 432 -7.90 32.91 -1.54
N ASP A 433 -8.72 32.87 -2.57
CA ASP A 433 -9.37 34.10 -3.14
C ASP A 433 -10.71 34.44 -2.42
N GLY A 434 -11.06 33.72 -1.39
CA GLY A 434 -12.25 33.99 -0.57
C GLY A 434 -13.59 33.66 -1.22
N ARG A 435 -13.61 33.05 -2.39
CA ARG A 435 -14.85 32.64 -3.07
C ARG A 435 -15.55 31.48 -2.36
N ARG A 436 -14.82 30.69 -1.58
CA ARG A 436 -15.33 29.58 -0.79
C ARG A 436 -14.72 29.55 0.61
N MET A 437 -15.48 29.10 1.58
CA MET A 437 -15.00 28.87 2.94
C MET A 437 -14.58 27.42 3.18
N TRP A 438 -15.01 26.51 2.31
CA TRP A 438 -14.66 25.07 2.35
C TRP A 438 -14.66 24.48 0.95
N ILE A 439 -14.00 23.35 0.79
CA ILE A 439 -13.99 22.59 -0.47
C ILE A 439 -14.61 21.22 -0.19
N GLU A 440 -15.69 20.93 -0.90
CA GLU A 440 -16.24 19.57 -0.98
C GLU A 440 -15.67 18.87 -2.21
N PRO A 441 -15.19 17.63 -2.11
CA PRO A 441 -14.77 16.86 -3.28
C PRO A 441 -16.00 16.56 -4.14
N ALA A 442 -16.26 17.34 -5.16
CA ALA A 442 -17.45 17.26 -6.01
C ALA A 442 -17.63 15.87 -6.66
N GLY A 443 -16.55 15.21 -7.04
CA GLY A 443 -16.59 13.86 -7.57
C GLY A 443 -17.04 12.79 -6.56
N PHE A 444 -16.96 13.10 -5.27
CA PHE A 444 -17.41 12.17 -4.23
C PHE A 444 -18.95 12.06 -4.17
N ILE A 445 -19.63 13.17 -4.42
CA ILE A 445 -21.10 13.24 -4.35
C ILE A 445 -21.75 12.79 -5.66
N GLU A 446 -21.22 13.17 -6.81
CA GLU A 446 -21.83 12.89 -8.12
C GLU A 446 -21.67 11.45 -8.59
N THR A 447 -20.53 10.81 -8.35
CA THR A 447 -20.33 9.38 -8.67
C THR A 447 -21.22 8.49 -7.82
N HIS A 448 -21.57 8.92 -6.62
CA HIS A 448 -22.41 8.17 -5.69
C HIS A 448 -23.92 8.50 -5.86
N ALA A 449 -24.25 9.69 -6.39
CA ALA A 449 -25.64 10.09 -6.58
C ALA A 449 -26.33 9.41 -7.78
N ARG A 450 -25.55 8.92 -8.76
CA ARG A 450 -26.10 8.25 -9.96
C ARG A 450 -26.37 6.76 -9.77
N GLY A 451 -25.86 6.13 -8.70
CA GLY A 451 -26.07 4.72 -8.40
C GLY A 451 -26.65 4.44 -7.02
N ALA A 452 -26.69 5.44 -6.14
CA ALA A 452 -27.21 5.28 -4.80
C ALA A 452 -28.71 5.56 -4.79
N THR A 453 -29.49 4.60 -4.29
CA THR A 453 -30.88 4.82 -3.89
C THR A 453 -30.95 5.97 -2.87
N GLU A 454 -32.08 6.65 -2.81
CA GLU A 454 -32.39 7.81 -1.95
C GLU A 454 -31.99 7.63 -0.46
N ALA A 455 -31.85 6.38 0.00
CA ALA A 455 -31.37 6.03 1.35
C ALA A 455 -29.91 6.45 1.65
N HIS A 456 -29.08 6.75 0.62
CA HIS A 456 -27.70 7.20 0.79
C HIS A 456 -27.58 8.74 0.83
N ARG A 457 -28.64 9.46 0.51
CA ARG A 457 -28.66 10.94 0.53
C ARG A 457 -28.77 11.54 1.92
N LEU A 458 -29.18 10.75 2.89
CA LEU A 458 -29.45 11.21 4.25
C LEU A 458 -28.77 10.30 5.28
N GLN A 459 -27.44 10.25 5.27
CA GLN A 459 -26.78 9.94 6.54
C GLN A 459 -26.92 11.18 7.42
N ASP A 460 -27.88 11.09 8.33
CA ASP A 460 -28.11 12.04 9.39
C ASP A 460 -26.79 12.39 10.07
N PRO A 461 -26.32 13.65 10.01
CA PRO A 461 -25.07 14.06 10.65
C PRO A 461 -25.06 13.77 12.17
N SER A 462 -26.25 13.61 12.78
CA SER A 462 -26.38 13.24 14.20
C SER A 462 -25.91 11.80 14.50
N LYS A 463 -25.71 10.96 13.47
CA LYS A 463 -25.20 9.59 13.60
C LYS A 463 -23.68 9.47 13.35
N TRP A 464 -23.00 10.56 13.08
CA TRP A 464 -21.55 10.55 13.02
C TRP A 464 -20.99 10.47 14.43
N VAL A 465 -20.50 9.30 14.82
CA VAL A 465 -19.67 9.17 16.01
C VAL A 465 -18.33 9.80 15.67
N PRO A 466 -17.92 10.89 16.35
CA PRO A 466 -16.61 11.49 16.10
C PRO A 466 -15.53 10.45 16.37
N TYR A 467 -14.60 10.30 15.45
CA TYR A 467 -13.41 9.48 15.64
C TYR A 467 -12.72 9.88 16.95
N GLY A 468 -12.60 8.97 17.91
CA GLY A 468 -11.82 9.17 19.11
C GLY A 468 -12.59 9.28 20.43
N VAL A 469 -13.91 9.16 20.44
CA VAL A 469 -14.67 9.04 21.69
C VAL A 469 -15.03 7.57 21.87
N GLY A 470 -14.21 6.85 22.64
CA GLY A 470 -14.62 5.55 23.16
C GLY A 470 -15.97 5.69 23.85
N ALA A 471 -16.90 4.78 23.53
CA ALA A 471 -18.19 4.73 24.17
C ALA A 471 -17.98 4.62 25.69
N ILE A 472 -18.10 5.72 26.41
CA ILE A 472 -18.38 5.71 27.83
C ILE A 472 -19.87 5.43 27.93
N GLU A 473 -20.22 4.21 28.30
CA GLU A 473 -21.61 3.87 28.64
C GLU A 473 -22.11 4.85 29.69
N GLY A 474 -23.19 5.55 29.38
CA GLY A 474 -24.02 6.33 30.30
C GLY A 474 -23.69 7.81 30.39
N GLN A 475 -24.06 8.58 29.38
CA GLN A 475 -24.70 9.88 29.52
C GLN A 475 -25.06 10.44 28.13
N ALA A 476 -26.25 10.16 27.68
CA ALA A 476 -26.87 10.88 26.57
C ALA A 476 -27.31 12.25 27.07
N GLY A 477 -26.79 13.33 26.48
CA GLY A 477 -27.45 14.63 26.53
C GLY A 477 -26.76 15.80 27.18
N GLN A 478 -25.43 15.93 27.12
CA GLN A 478 -24.82 17.25 27.35
C GLN A 478 -23.95 17.67 26.15
N PRO A 479 -24.14 18.86 25.57
CA PRO A 479 -23.25 19.39 24.55
C PRO A 479 -21.88 19.64 25.15
N LEU A 480 -20.83 19.25 24.41
CA LEU A 480 -19.44 19.55 24.79
C LEU A 480 -19.26 21.06 25.00
N PRO A 481 -18.54 21.50 26.04
CA PRO A 481 -18.24 22.92 26.24
C PRO A 481 -17.42 23.43 25.07
N VAL A 482 -17.95 24.42 24.38
CA VAL A 482 -17.23 25.20 23.39
C VAL A 482 -16.07 25.87 24.14
N LEU A 483 -14.84 25.57 23.79
CA LEU A 483 -13.67 26.30 24.24
C LEU A 483 -13.83 27.77 23.77
N GLN A 484 -14.34 28.62 24.63
CA GLN A 484 -14.30 30.06 24.40
C GLN A 484 -12.82 30.46 24.49
N HIS A 485 -12.25 30.88 23.37
CA HIS A 485 -10.98 31.60 23.38
C HIS A 485 -11.17 32.83 24.24
N GLY A 486 -10.45 32.90 25.38
CA GLY A 486 -10.44 34.02 26.29
C GLY A 486 -10.09 35.30 25.52
N ALA A 487 -10.89 36.32 25.72
CA ALA A 487 -10.57 37.68 25.29
C ALA A 487 -9.22 38.12 25.87
N PRO A 488 -8.44 38.94 25.14
CA PRO A 488 -7.18 39.46 25.68
C PRO A 488 -7.45 40.25 26.97
N ALA A 489 -6.69 39.97 28.02
CA ALA A 489 -6.75 40.71 29.27
C ALA A 489 -6.41 42.20 29.04
N GLU A 490 -7.30 43.10 29.45
CA GLU A 490 -7.01 44.53 29.51
C GLU A 490 -5.83 44.81 30.48
N PRO A 491 -4.96 45.80 30.18
CA PRO A 491 -3.86 46.13 31.04
C PRO A 491 -4.40 46.79 32.32
N ALA A 492 -4.04 46.22 33.46
CA ALA A 492 -4.35 46.81 34.77
C ALA A 492 -3.74 48.21 34.89
N GLY A 493 -4.64 49.20 35.09
CA GLY A 493 -4.26 50.58 35.38
C GLY A 493 -3.46 50.68 36.66
N GLY A 494 -2.32 51.31 36.57
CA GLY A 494 -1.52 51.65 37.71
C GLY A 494 -2.17 52.77 38.52
N ASP A 495 -2.19 52.60 39.83
CA ASP A 495 -2.39 53.71 40.76
C ASP A 495 -1.21 53.77 41.72
N GLY A 496 -0.72 55.00 41.86
CA GLY A 496 0.51 55.31 42.50
C GLY A 496 0.46 55.41 44.03
N GLY A 497 1.59 55.39 44.67
CA GLY A 497 1.78 55.66 46.03
C GLY A 497 3.14 55.25 46.56
N GLY A 498 4.16 56.10 46.47
CA GLY A 498 5.37 55.97 47.32
C GLY A 498 5.07 56.33 48.81
N PRO A 499 6.00 56.17 49.75
CA PRO A 499 7.19 56.98 49.77
C PRO A 499 8.48 56.33 50.33
N ALA A 500 9.57 56.94 49.99
CA ALA A 500 10.89 57.23 50.63
C ALA A 500 11.43 56.48 51.87
N ALA A 501 12.78 56.39 51.82
CA ALA A 501 13.79 56.27 52.93
C ALA A 501 14.12 54.80 53.31
N GLU A 502 15.34 54.32 53.25
CA GLU A 502 16.72 54.75 53.48
C GLU A 502 17.70 53.98 52.60
#